data_1afffab651a41e2e1b22d9ce6f6cb08e
#
_entry.id   1afffab651a41e2e1b22d9ce6f6cb08e
#
_cell.length_a   1.000
_cell.length_b   1.000
_cell.length_c   1.000
_cell.angle_alpha   90.00
_cell.angle_beta   90.00
_cell.angle_gamma   90.00
#
_symmetry.space_group_name_H-M   'P 1'
#
loop_
_entity.id
_entity.type
_entity.pdbx_description
1 polymer ?
#
loop_
_entity_poly.entity_id
_entity_poly.type
_entity_poly.pdbx_seq_one_letter_code
_entity_poly.pdbx_strand_id
1 'polypeptide(L)'
;MCIRDRVQVIKKGLETSVQDYPGRIGTLNQGFPSSGPMDSWSFRLANVLVQNDPGMSALECQFMGPTLKFENDTVIAITGADMSPKVDGKSIPLWESIEIKKDATLEMSYATIGARSYIAFSGGINTKPWLGSRSTFHKAGVGGIEGKAIKDDQIIPLNKSKSKAGRKIKKEAIPKFSNDKKWEIEVVKGPNDDWIDDKGHKMFLNSDWKLQSKSDRTGYRLEGPEWSFTEKATNKGLEHGAEPSNIIDQGYPIGAINIAGQTPIILVNDGPSMGGFIVPYTVPSAAFWKLGQAKPGDFLRFKEVSLEKSQEMRTKQTLTCTEKSIISSLDDTQNKQNKINIKIDKIKIIDFDKVNEQEKIREKFIEKRDVKSIKVRFYN
;
A
#
# COMPACT_ATOMS: atom_id res chain seq x y z
N MET A 1 12.56 -29.51 18.02
CA MET A 1 12.71 -28.66 16.82
C MET A 1 11.28 -28.30 16.36
N CYS A 2 10.82 -27.08 16.59
CA CYS A 2 9.48 -26.70 16.14
C CYS A 2 9.45 -26.71 14.61
N ILE A 3 8.62 -27.57 14.05
CA ILE A 3 8.32 -27.57 12.61
C ILE A 3 7.66 -26.21 12.34
N ARG A 4 8.39 -25.31 11.66
CA ARG A 4 7.83 -24.05 11.16
C ARG A 4 7.21 -24.35 9.81
N ASP A 5 6.02 -23.80 9.57
CA ASP A 5 5.40 -23.89 8.25
C ASP A 5 6.34 -23.23 7.22
N ARG A 6 6.44 -23.82 6.02
CA ARG A 6 7.42 -23.42 5.02
C ARG A 6 6.82 -23.44 3.62
N VAL A 7 7.37 -22.56 2.78
CA VAL A 7 7.08 -22.53 1.35
C VAL A 7 8.42 -22.54 0.61
N GLN A 8 8.57 -23.46 -0.33
CA GLN A 8 9.74 -23.53 -1.21
C GLN A 8 9.49 -22.70 -2.47
N VAL A 9 10.46 -21.89 -2.84
CA VAL A 9 10.44 -21.13 -4.09
C VAL A 9 10.96 -22.05 -5.21
N ILE A 10 10.10 -22.46 -6.13
CA ILE A 10 10.49 -23.23 -7.32
C ILE A 10 11.00 -22.28 -8.42
N LYS A 11 10.29 -21.14 -8.60
CA LYS A 11 10.70 -20.03 -9.48
C LYS A 11 10.42 -18.72 -8.77
N LYS A 12 11.39 -17.83 -8.74
CA LYS A 12 11.33 -16.55 -8.00
C LYS A 12 10.39 -15.53 -8.60
N GLY A 13 9.93 -15.69 -9.85
CA GLY A 13 9.31 -14.62 -10.62
C GLY A 13 10.34 -13.63 -11.14
N LEU A 14 9.90 -12.40 -11.48
CA LEU A 14 10.82 -11.36 -11.93
C LEU A 14 11.47 -10.66 -10.74
N GLU A 15 10.65 -10.06 -9.87
CA GLU A 15 11.09 -9.44 -8.62
C GLU A 15 10.02 -9.67 -7.56
N THR A 16 10.31 -10.55 -6.61
CA THR A 16 9.44 -10.88 -5.50
C THR A 16 10.17 -10.65 -4.20
N SER A 17 9.60 -9.86 -3.29
CA SER A 17 10.24 -9.52 -2.02
C SER A 17 9.26 -9.51 -0.85
N VAL A 18 9.79 -9.70 0.37
CA VAL A 18 9.00 -9.57 1.59
C VAL A 18 8.81 -8.10 1.90
N GLN A 19 7.55 -7.69 2.12
CA GLN A 19 7.20 -6.35 2.57
C GLN A 19 6.27 -6.47 3.78
N ASP A 20 6.22 -5.42 4.62
CA ASP A 20 5.26 -5.22 5.69
C ASP A 20 4.78 -3.76 5.69
N TYR A 21 3.64 -3.48 6.29
CA TYR A 21 3.09 -2.14 6.35
C TYR A 21 3.02 -1.66 7.81
N PRO A 22 3.41 -0.41 8.06
CA PRO A 22 3.78 0.65 7.12
C PRO A 22 5.27 0.65 6.68
N GLY A 23 6.04 -0.39 6.97
CA GLY A 23 7.47 -0.45 6.75
C GLY A 23 8.25 0.12 7.95
N ARG A 24 9.47 0.61 7.72
CA ARG A 24 10.35 1.20 8.76
C ARG A 24 9.91 2.61 9.08
N ILE A 25 9.48 2.84 10.30
CA ILE A 25 9.08 4.17 10.77
C ILE A 25 10.16 4.76 11.67
N GLY A 26 10.43 6.08 11.49
CA GLY A 26 11.39 6.80 12.33
C GLY A 26 12.86 6.56 11.99
N THR A 27 13.19 6.09 10.77
CA THR A 27 14.55 5.76 10.36
C THR A 27 15.13 6.68 9.27
N LEU A 28 14.35 7.63 8.77
CA LEU A 28 14.79 8.57 7.73
C LEU A 28 15.99 9.41 8.16
N ASN A 29 16.08 9.80 9.43
CA ASN A 29 17.21 10.53 10.00
C ASN A 29 18.53 9.69 10.05
N GLN A 30 18.41 8.37 9.85
CA GLN A 30 19.55 7.45 9.74
C GLN A 30 19.86 7.09 8.27
N GLY A 31 19.16 7.71 7.32
CA GLY A 31 19.30 7.46 5.89
C GLY A 31 18.57 6.21 5.37
N PHE A 32 17.73 5.57 6.22
CA PHE A 32 16.97 4.39 5.79
C PHE A 32 15.53 4.76 5.45
N PRO A 33 15.07 4.48 4.21
CA PRO A 33 13.71 4.70 3.81
C PRO A 33 12.76 3.71 4.51
N SER A 34 11.48 4.06 4.55
CA SER A 34 10.47 3.20 5.16
C SER A 34 10.28 1.89 4.41
N SER A 35 10.57 1.82 3.12
CA SER A 35 10.23 0.67 2.29
C SER A 35 8.74 0.33 2.37
N GLY A 36 8.36 -0.94 2.48
CA GLY A 36 6.95 -1.36 2.53
C GLY A 36 6.34 -1.56 1.16
N PRO A 37 5.05 -1.97 1.09
CA PRO A 37 4.38 -2.28 -0.17
C PRO A 37 4.13 -1.01 -0.98
N MET A 38 4.38 -1.09 -2.29
CA MET A 38 4.11 0.00 -3.24
C MET A 38 2.60 0.27 -3.39
N ASP A 39 1.76 -0.76 -3.33
CA ASP A 39 0.31 -0.66 -3.23
C ASP A 39 -0.15 -1.15 -1.85
N SER A 40 -0.16 -0.24 -0.90
CA SER A 40 -0.58 -0.55 0.48
C SER A 40 -2.07 -0.90 0.61
N TRP A 41 -2.91 -0.53 -0.36
CA TRP A 41 -4.33 -0.86 -0.35
C TRP A 41 -4.53 -2.36 -0.60
N SER A 42 -4.05 -2.85 -1.75
CA SER A 42 -4.11 -4.27 -2.09
C SER A 42 -3.39 -5.14 -1.05
N PHE A 43 -2.20 -4.73 -0.60
CA PHE A 43 -1.42 -5.42 0.42
C PHE A 43 -2.20 -5.64 1.72
N ARG A 44 -2.81 -4.57 2.25
CA ARG A 44 -3.58 -4.67 3.50
C ARG A 44 -4.81 -5.54 3.35
N LEU A 45 -5.52 -5.47 2.22
CA LEU A 45 -6.67 -6.31 1.95
C LEU A 45 -6.30 -7.80 1.83
N ALA A 46 -5.13 -8.13 1.27
CA ALA A 46 -4.62 -9.51 1.26
C ALA A 46 -4.47 -10.07 2.69
N ASN A 47 -3.88 -9.28 3.58
CA ASN A 47 -3.70 -9.66 4.98
C ASN A 47 -5.03 -9.80 5.73
N VAL A 48 -5.97 -8.87 5.53
CA VAL A 48 -7.31 -8.96 6.15
C VAL A 48 -8.05 -10.21 5.69
N LEU A 49 -7.91 -10.60 4.42
CA LEU A 49 -8.52 -11.84 3.88
C LEU A 49 -8.08 -13.09 4.64
N VAL A 50 -6.83 -13.17 5.02
CA VAL A 50 -6.27 -14.32 5.77
C VAL A 50 -6.24 -14.09 7.28
N GLN A 51 -7.06 -13.15 7.79
CA GLN A 51 -7.21 -12.82 9.22
C GLN A 51 -5.89 -12.45 9.90
N ASN A 52 -4.97 -11.86 9.17
CA ASN A 52 -3.77 -11.22 9.70
C ASN A 52 -4.06 -9.78 10.12
N ASP A 53 -3.17 -9.20 10.95
CA ASP A 53 -3.05 -7.76 11.03
C ASP A 53 -2.81 -7.19 9.62
N PRO A 54 -3.47 -6.08 9.22
CA PRO A 54 -3.31 -5.52 7.88
C PRO A 54 -1.86 -5.18 7.49
N GLY A 55 -0.99 -4.98 8.47
CA GLY A 55 0.44 -4.70 8.28
C GLY A 55 1.35 -5.93 8.27
N MET A 56 0.83 -7.14 8.48
CA MET A 56 1.63 -8.37 8.55
C MET A 56 2.45 -8.60 7.27
N SER A 57 3.65 -9.13 7.44
CA SER A 57 4.56 -9.40 6.33
C SER A 57 3.98 -10.39 5.30
N ALA A 58 4.08 -10.01 4.02
CA ALA A 58 3.61 -10.74 2.86
C ALA A 58 4.58 -10.58 1.69
N LEU A 59 4.38 -11.31 0.60
CA LEU A 59 5.16 -11.13 -0.62
C LEU A 59 4.54 -10.03 -1.50
N GLU A 60 5.39 -9.13 -1.98
CA GLU A 60 5.11 -8.25 -3.12
C GLU A 60 5.77 -8.82 -4.36
N CYS A 61 4.99 -9.10 -5.41
CA CYS A 61 5.42 -9.65 -6.68
C CYS A 61 5.31 -8.58 -7.77
N GLN A 62 6.40 -8.23 -8.44
CA GLN A 62 6.41 -7.20 -9.47
C GLN A 62 6.46 -7.81 -10.87
N PHE A 63 5.52 -7.45 -11.74
CA PHE A 63 5.34 -7.79 -13.15
C PHE A 63 5.15 -9.27 -13.47
N MET A 64 5.83 -10.18 -12.79
CA MET A 64 5.69 -11.62 -12.92
C MET A 64 5.84 -12.27 -11.54
N GLY A 65 4.86 -13.08 -11.15
CA GLY A 65 4.85 -13.73 -9.86
C GLY A 65 5.67 -15.03 -9.81
N PRO A 66 5.88 -15.58 -8.61
CA PRO A 66 6.67 -16.78 -8.38
C PRO A 66 5.88 -18.06 -8.63
N THR A 67 6.62 -19.20 -8.68
CA THR A 67 6.09 -20.54 -8.46
C THR A 67 6.51 -21.01 -7.09
N LEU A 68 5.54 -21.36 -6.24
CA LEU A 68 5.74 -21.70 -4.83
C LEU A 68 5.18 -23.09 -4.52
N LYS A 69 5.97 -23.97 -3.87
CA LYS A 69 5.53 -25.26 -3.36
C LYS A 69 5.33 -25.20 -1.85
N PHE A 70 4.19 -25.69 -1.37
CA PHE A 70 3.81 -25.62 0.04
C PHE A 70 4.18 -26.91 0.76
N GLU A 71 4.90 -26.80 1.88
CA GLU A 71 5.27 -27.97 2.70
C GLU A 71 4.23 -28.30 3.79
N ASN A 72 3.23 -27.43 3.98
CA ASN A 72 2.19 -27.54 5.00
C ASN A 72 0.86 -27.00 4.48
N ASP A 73 -0.25 -27.46 5.08
CA ASP A 73 -1.57 -26.87 4.85
C ASP A 73 -1.54 -25.40 5.35
N THR A 74 -2.07 -24.48 4.55
CA THR A 74 -2.16 -23.06 4.91
C THR A 74 -3.34 -22.37 4.21
N VAL A 75 -3.61 -21.15 4.57
CA VAL A 75 -4.56 -20.27 3.87
C VAL A 75 -3.78 -19.10 3.29
N ILE A 76 -4.02 -18.81 2.03
CA ILE A 76 -3.44 -17.65 1.34
C ILE A 76 -4.53 -16.76 0.77
N ALA A 77 -4.16 -15.52 0.46
CA ALA A 77 -4.94 -14.63 -0.38
C ALA A 77 -4.03 -13.90 -1.37
N ILE A 78 -4.51 -13.74 -2.59
CA ILE A 78 -3.80 -13.01 -3.64
C ILE A 78 -4.63 -11.80 -4.04
N THR A 79 -4.01 -10.62 -4.05
CA THR A 79 -4.64 -9.34 -4.39
C THR A 79 -3.73 -8.51 -5.28
N GLY A 80 -4.21 -7.36 -5.77
CA GLY A 80 -3.44 -6.48 -6.65
C GLY A 80 -3.56 -6.88 -8.11
N ALA A 81 -2.45 -6.84 -8.84
CA ALA A 81 -2.39 -7.15 -10.26
C ALA A 81 -2.82 -8.60 -10.56
N ASP A 82 -3.50 -8.79 -11.69
CA ASP A 82 -3.81 -10.14 -12.16
C ASP A 82 -2.59 -10.76 -12.84
N MET A 83 -2.02 -11.76 -12.16
CA MET A 83 -0.91 -12.59 -12.64
C MET A 83 -1.35 -14.03 -12.95
N SER A 84 -2.65 -14.22 -13.22
CA SER A 84 -3.27 -15.49 -13.60
C SER A 84 -2.90 -16.66 -12.66
N PRO A 85 -3.12 -16.53 -11.35
CA PRO A 85 -2.67 -17.52 -10.38
C PRO A 85 -3.38 -18.87 -10.55
N LYS A 86 -2.62 -19.96 -10.42
CA LYS A 86 -3.10 -21.34 -10.47
C LYS A 86 -2.53 -22.15 -9.32
N VAL A 87 -3.33 -23.07 -8.79
CA VAL A 87 -2.88 -24.09 -7.84
C VAL A 87 -3.06 -25.44 -8.50
N ASP A 88 -1.96 -26.20 -8.64
CA ASP A 88 -1.90 -27.50 -9.33
C ASP A 88 -2.59 -27.45 -10.71
N GLY A 89 -2.27 -26.39 -11.48
CA GLY A 89 -2.79 -26.14 -12.83
C GLY A 89 -4.22 -25.56 -12.88
N LYS A 90 -4.95 -25.49 -11.77
CA LYS A 90 -6.32 -24.94 -11.70
C LYS A 90 -6.30 -23.47 -11.34
N SER A 91 -6.99 -22.64 -12.11
CA SER A 91 -7.11 -21.20 -11.82
C SER A 91 -7.81 -20.96 -10.48
N ILE A 92 -7.28 -20.01 -9.72
CA ILE A 92 -7.82 -19.60 -8.43
C ILE A 92 -8.24 -18.11 -8.48
N PRO A 93 -9.25 -17.71 -7.68
CA PRO A 93 -9.71 -16.33 -7.68
C PRO A 93 -8.71 -15.40 -6.99
N LEU A 94 -8.65 -14.14 -7.47
CA LEU A 94 -8.08 -13.02 -6.74
C LEU A 94 -9.11 -12.48 -5.73
N TRP A 95 -8.62 -11.76 -4.70
CA TRP A 95 -9.45 -11.08 -3.70
C TRP A 95 -10.31 -12.02 -2.85
N GLU A 96 -9.89 -13.28 -2.78
CA GLU A 96 -10.49 -14.32 -1.94
C GLU A 96 -9.42 -15.07 -1.16
N SER A 97 -9.76 -15.55 0.04
CA SER A 97 -8.88 -16.46 0.79
C SER A 97 -9.17 -17.90 0.41
N ILE A 98 -8.12 -18.65 0.10
CA ILE A 98 -8.18 -20.05 -0.33
C ILE A 98 -7.32 -20.94 0.55
N GLU A 99 -7.78 -22.17 0.73
CA GLU A 99 -7.01 -23.21 1.40
C GLU A 99 -6.02 -23.84 0.42
N ILE A 100 -4.77 -23.94 0.83
CA ILE A 100 -3.71 -24.63 0.10
C ILE A 100 -3.32 -25.87 0.89
N LYS A 101 -3.33 -27.02 0.23
CA LYS A 101 -2.90 -28.27 0.84
C LYS A 101 -1.40 -28.43 0.77
N LYS A 102 -0.87 -29.23 1.70
CA LYS A 102 0.53 -29.66 1.66
C LYS A 102 0.84 -30.26 0.30
N ASP A 103 2.05 -30.03 -0.18
CA ASP A 103 2.61 -30.44 -1.47
C ASP A 103 1.99 -29.79 -2.72
N ALA A 104 0.93 -28.96 -2.57
CA ALA A 104 0.37 -28.19 -3.67
C ALA A 104 1.34 -27.11 -4.17
N THR A 105 1.22 -26.74 -5.44
CA THR A 105 2.06 -25.77 -6.12
C THR A 105 1.21 -24.58 -6.60
N LEU A 106 1.53 -23.37 -6.14
CA LEU A 106 1.02 -22.12 -6.68
C LEU A 106 1.91 -21.67 -7.83
N GLU A 107 1.32 -21.40 -8.97
CA GLU A 107 2.00 -20.84 -10.14
C GLU A 107 1.39 -19.49 -10.48
N MET A 108 2.24 -18.47 -10.71
CA MET A 108 1.81 -17.15 -11.18
C MET A 108 2.59 -16.77 -12.45
N SER A 109 1.95 -15.99 -13.32
CA SER A 109 2.48 -15.57 -14.61
C SER A 109 2.77 -14.08 -14.65
N TYR A 110 2.85 -13.49 -15.84
CA TYR A 110 2.97 -12.04 -16.04
C TYR A 110 1.68 -11.31 -15.70
N ALA A 111 1.81 -10.08 -15.18
CA ALA A 111 0.68 -9.21 -14.88
C ALA A 111 -0.03 -8.78 -16.18
N THR A 112 -1.28 -9.15 -16.34
CA THR A 112 -2.15 -8.73 -17.44
C THR A 112 -2.71 -7.33 -17.19
N ILE A 113 -3.16 -7.06 -15.95
CA ILE A 113 -3.65 -5.76 -15.49
C ILE A 113 -2.89 -5.39 -14.21
N GLY A 114 -2.46 -4.12 -14.09
CA GLY A 114 -1.64 -3.66 -12.98
C GLY A 114 -0.18 -4.11 -13.10
N ALA A 115 0.60 -3.88 -12.05
CA ALA A 115 2.04 -4.16 -12.01
C ALA A 115 2.44 -5.06 -10.83
N ARG A 116 1.76 -4.95 -9.70
CA ARG A 116 2.13 -5.65 -8.45
C ARG A 116 1.00 -6.46 -7.88
N SER A 117 1.31 -7.71 -7.58
CA SER A 117 0.43 -8.63 -6.87
C SER A 117 1.00 -8.93 -5.48
N TYR A 118 0.13 -9.23 -4.53
CA TYR A 118 0.48 -9.50 -3.14
C TYR A 118 -0.01 -10.88 -2.74
N ILE A 119 0.88 -11.67 -2.14
CA ILE A 119 0.53 -13.01 -1.59
C ILE A 119 0.64 -12.91 -0.07
N ALA A 120 -0.50 -12.88 0.61
CA ALA A 120 -0.56 -12.99 2.07
C ALA A 120 -0.74 -14.45 2.48
N PHE A 121 -0.01 -14.85 3.51
CA PHE A 121 -0.10 -16.18 4.14
C PHE A 121 -0.72 -16.02 5.52
N SER A 122 -1.64 -16.90 5.90
CA SER A 122 -2.17 -16.90 7.27
C SER A 122 -1.05 -17.05 8.30
N GLY A 123 -1.00 -16.13 9.27
CA GLY A 123 0.09 -16.01 10.25
C GLY A 123 1.28 -15.18 9.76
N GLY A 124 1.39 -14.87 8.47
CA GLY A 124 2.44 -14.04 7.88
C GLY A 124 3.79 -14.73 7.72
N ILE A 125 4.74 -14.04 7.09
CA ILE A 125 6.10 -14.51 6.84
C ILE A 125 6.96 -14.30 8.10
N ASN A 126 7.67 -15.33 8.54
CA ASN A 126 8.47 -15.32 9.76
C ASN A 126 9.94 -14.99 9.49
N THR A 127 10.22 -13.76 9.06
CA THR A 127 11.59 -13.22 8.96
C THR A 127 11.94 -12.38 10.17
N LYS A 128 13.24 -12.21 10.43
CA LYS A 128 13.70 -11.33 11.50
C LYS A 128 13.46 -9.86 11.14
N PRO A 129 12.78 -9.07 11.99
CA PRO A 129 12.65 -7.64 11.74
C PRO A 129 14.01 -6.95 11.80
N TRP A 130 14.20 -5.95 10.93
CA TRP A 130 15.34 -5.05 10.95
C TRP A 130 14.84 -3.61 11.09
N LEU A 131 15.32 -2.89 12.11
CA LEU A 131 14.81 -1.58 12.51
C LEU A 131 13.26 -1.54 12.59
N GLY A 132 12.67 -2.53 13.25
CA GLY A 132 11.22 -2.63 13.49
C GLY A 132 10.37 -3.12 12.31
N SER A 133 10.93 -3.38 11.12
CA SER A 133 10.21 -3.81 9.93
C SER A 133 10.83 -5.05 9.30
N ARG A 134 9.97 -5.86 8.63
CA ARG A 134 10.40 -6.99 7.79
C ARG A 134 10.54 -6.63 6.32
N SER A 135 10.26 -5.38 5.94
CA SER A 135 10.35 -4.95 4.55
C SER A 135 11.78 -5.02 4.02
N THR A 136 11.89 -5.54 2.80
CA THR A 136 13.16 -5.57 2.06
C THR A 136 13.54 -4.18 1.57
N PHE A 137 14.76 -3.75 1.84
CA PHE A 137 15.37 -2.59 1.21
C PHE A 137 16.57 -3.05 0.38
N HIS A 138 16.36 -3.22 -0.92
CA HIS A 138 17.30 -3.86 -1.83
C HIS A 138 18.65 -3.16 -1.92
N LYS A 139 18.68 -1.81 -1.93
CA LYS A 139 19.91 -1.04 -2.09
C LYS A 139 20.90 -1.22 -0.93
N ALA A 140 20.38 -1.35 0.29
CA ALA A 140 21.23 -1.59 1.46
C ALA A 140 21.38 -3.10 1.80
N GLY A 141 20.63 -3.99 1.12
CA GLY A 141 20.69 -5.42 1.39
C GLY A 141 20.17 -5.80 2.77
N VAL A 142 19.12 -5.11 3.28
CA VAL A 142 18.58 -5.31 4.64
C VAL A 142 17.08 -5.61 4.63
N GLY A 143 16.60 -6.24 5.71
CA GLY A 143 15.21 -6.68 5.88
C GLY A 143 14.86 -7.88 5.01
N GLY A 144 13.60 -8.25 4.98
CA GLY A 144 13.08 -9.38 4.19
C GLY A 144 13.79 -10.70 4.44
N ILE A 145 14.13 -11.39 3.35
CA ILE A 145 14.98 -12.57 3.34
C ILE A 145 16.31 -12.16 2.72
N GLU A 146 17.37 -12.13 3.53
CA GLU A 146 18.73 -11.74 3.11
C GLU A 146 18.84 -10.33 2.48
N GLY A 147 17.88 -9.45 2.74
CA GLY A 147 17.87 -8.09 2.19
C GLY A 147 17.66 -7.99 0.67
N LYS A 148 17.15 -9.03 0.02
CA LYS A 148 17.02 -9.14 -1.44
C LYS A 148 15.66 -9.73 -1.85
N ALA A 149 15.40 -9.69 -3.16
CA ALA A 149 14.34 -10.49 -3.75
C ALA A 149 14.60 -11.99 -3.50
N ILE A 150 13.52 -12.76 -3.39
CA ILE A 150 13.63 -14.22 -3.22
C ILE A 150 14.38 -14.85 -4.40
N LYS A 151 14.97 -16.01 -4.15
CA LYS A 151 15.73 -16.80 -5.15
C LYS A 151 15.06 -18.12 -5.38
N ASP A 152 15.36 -18.76 -6.51
CA ASP A 152 15.00 -20.15 -6.76
C ASP A 152 15.59 -21.06 -5.66
N ASP A 153 14.88 -22.09 -5.30
CA ASP A 153 15.18 -23.06 -4.23
C ASP A 153 15.24 -22.50 -2.80
N GLN A 154 14.91 -21.21 -2.62
CA GLN A 154 14.87 -20.58 -1.30
C GLN A 154 13.66 -21.04 -0.49
N ILE A 155 13.86 -21.21 0.82
CA ILE A 155 12.78 -21.52 1.76
C ILE A 155 12.27 -20.24 2.41
N ILE A 156 10.98 -19.99 2.34
CA ILE A 156 10.27 -18.92 3.01
C ILE A 156 9.66 -19.47 4.30
N PRO A 157 10.15 -19.05 5.49
CA PRO A 157 9.56 -19.48 6.75
C PRO A 157 8.25 -18.77 7.01
N LEU A 158 7.22 -19.52 7.36
CA LEU A 158 5.91 -18.99 7.74
C LEU A 158 5.67 -19.17 9.24
N ASN A 159 4.79 -18.33 9.82
CA ASN A 159 4.17 -18.61 11.10
C ASN A 159 3.02 -19.60 10.89
N LYS A 160 2.62 -20.28 11.98
CA LYS A 160 1.52 -21.25 11.93
C LYS A 160 0.22 -20.58 11.45
N SER A 161 -0.43 -21.21 10.48
CA SER A 161 -1.74 -20.78 9.98
C SER A 161 -2.81 -20.85 11.07
N LYS A 162 -3.67 -19.84 11.15
CA LYS A 162 -4.75 -19.74 12.14
C LYS A 162 -6.12 -19.44 11.53
N SER A 163 -6.16 -19.10 10.26
CA SER A 163 -7.39 -18.66 9.58
C SER A 163 -8.08 -19.81 8.83
N LYS A 164 -9.35 -19.58 8.51
CA LYS A 164 -10.13 -20.42 7.59
C LYS A 164 -10.29 -19.71 6.26
N ALA A 165 -10.31 -20.45 5.17
CA ALA A 165 -10.57 -19.95 3.82
C ALA A 165 -12.06 -19.60 3.62
N GLY A 166 -12.41 -19.05 2.44
CA GLY A 166 -13.79 -18.73 2.06
C GLY A 166 -14.21 -17.29 2.36
N ARG A 167 -13.24 -16.40 2.57
CA ARG A 167 -13.46 -14.96 2.76
C ARG A 167 -13.22 -14.24 1.44
N LYS A 168 -14.05 -13.23 1.12
CA LYS A 168 -13.98 -12.43 -0.10
C LYS A 168 -13.98 -10.95 0.22
N ILE A 169 -13.30 -10.14 -0.60
CA ILE A 169 -13.43 -8.69 -0.53
C ILE A 169 -14.72 -8.24 -1.20
N LYS A 170 -15.45 -7.34 -0.57
CA LYS A 170 -16.58 -6.63 -1.18
C LYS A 170 -16.12 -5.89 -2.42
N LYS A 171 -16.88 -5.99 -3.52
CA LYS A 171 -16.50 -5.43 -4.82
C LYS A 171 -16.17 -3.93 -4.76
N GLU A 172 -16.90 -3.17 -3.95
CA GLU A 172 -16.71 -1.73 -3.75
C GLU A 172 -15.42 -1.37 -2.97
N ALA A 173 -14.82 -2.34 -2.28
CA ALA A 173 -13.56 -2.17 -1.55
C ALA A 173 -12.33 -2.47 -2.40
N ILE A 174 -12.49 -3.09 -3.56
CA ILE A 174 -11.41 -3.40 -4.49
C ILE A 174 -11.00 -2.12 -5.23
N PRO A 175 -9.70 -1.73 -5.23
CA PRO A 175 -9.24 -0.60 -6.03
C PRO A 175 -9.51 -0.82 -7.53
N LYS A 176 -9.86 0.26 -8.23
CA LYS A 176 -10.13 0.20 -9.68
C LYS A 176 -8.83 0.42 -10.45
N PHE A 177 -8.33 -0.63 -11.06
CA PHE A 177 -7.14 -0.57 -11.92
C PHE A 177 -7.43 0.06 -13.27
N SER A 178 -6.46 0.79 -13.82
CA SER A 178 -6.54 1.30 -15.19
C SER A 178 -6.42 0.16 -16.21
N ASN A 179 -7.29 0.20 -17.21
CA ASN A 179 -7.28 -0.75 -18.34
C ASN A 179 -6.71 -0.12 -19.62
N ASP A 180 -6.51 1.19 -19.66
CA ASP A 180 -6.10 1.98 -20.83
C ASP A 180 -4.68 2.57 -20.72
N LYS A 181 -3.90 2.09 -19.74
CA LYS A 181 -2.54 2.58 -19.43
C LYS A 181 -2.49 4.05 -19.01
N LYS A 182 -3.62 4.61 -18.54
CA LYS A 182 -3.68 5.99 -18.05
C LYS A 182 -4.09 6.00 -16.58
N TRP A 183 -3.38 6.77 -15.78
CA TRP A 183 -3.59 6.88 -14.35
C TRP A 183 -3.82 8.34 -13.97
N GLU A 184 -4.95 8.67 -13.37
CA GLU A 184 -5.16 9.96 -12.72
C GLU A 184 -4.58 9.87 -11.31
N ILE A 185 -3.53 10.67 -11.03
CA ILE A 185 -2.81 10.69 -9.76
C ILE A 185 -3.14 11.99 -9.03
N GLU A 186 -3.73 11.90 -7.87
CA GLU A 186 -3.96 13.06 -7.02
C GLU A 186 -2.63 13.59 -6.50
N VAL A 187 -2.50 14.92 -6.45
CA VAL A 187 -1.35 15.65 -5.89
C VAL A 187 -1.82 16.80 -5.02
N VAL A 188 -1.01 17.15 -4.04
CA VAL A 188 -1.11 18.39 -3.26
C VAL A 188 0.09 19.26 -3.61
N LYS A 189 -0.04 20.59 -3.43
CA LYS A 189 1.09 21.50 -3.57
C LYS A 189 2.19 21.15 -2.59
N GLY A 190 3.42 21.22 -3.04
CA GLY A 190 4.62 20.96 -2.27
C GLY A 190 5.26 22.24 -1.72
N PRO A 191 6.37 22.13 -0.98
CA PRO A 191 7.00 23.26 -0.32
C PRO A 191 7.66 24.27 -1.28
N ASN A 192 7.82 23.92 -2.56
CA ASN A 192 8.43 24.77 -3.58
C ASN A 192 7.49 25.03 -4.75
N ASP A 193 6.19 25.06 -4.53
CA ASP A 193 5.21 25.33 -5.59
C ASP A 193 5.40 26.75 -6.18
N ASP A 194 5.85 27.71 -5.38
CA ASP A 194 6.16 29.08 -5.77
C ASP A 194 7.44 29.24 -6.65
N TRP A 195 8.14 28.14 -6.96
CA TRP A 195 9.26 28.13 -7.92
C TRP A 195 8.80 27.84 -9.34
N ILE A 196 7.58 27.36 -9.52
CA ILE A 196 6.95 27.08 -10.79
C ILE A 196 5.96 28.20 -11.10
N ASP A 197 5.99 28.74 -12.32
CA ASP A 197 5.04 29.78 -12.74
C ASP A 197 3.68 29.18 -13.16
N ASP A 198 2.70 30.06 -13.38
CA ASP A 198 1.33 29.65 -13.78
C ASP A 198 1.31 28.78 -15.04
N LYS A 199 2.23 29.03 -15.98
CA LYS A 199 2.36 28.23 -17.22
C LYS A 199 2.85 26.84 -16.89
N GLY A 200 3.86 26.70 -16.05
CA GLY A 200 4.41 25.44 -15.56
C GLY A 200 3.37 24.63 -14.79
N HIS A 201 2.62 25.25 -13.88
CA HIS A 201 1.53 24.59 -13.15
C HIS A 201 0.43 24.09 -14.11
N LYS A 202 -0.05 24.93 -15.01
CA LYS A 202 -1.07 24.53 -16.01
C LYS A 202 -0.56 23.40 -16.91
N MET A 203 0.68 23.49 -17.35
CA MET A 203 1.31 22.46 -18.17
C MET A 203 1.37 21.13 -17.42
N PHE A 204 1.84 21.12 -16.16
CA PHE A 204 1.97 19.90 -15.36
C PHE A 204 0.65 19.17 -15.18
N LEU A 205 -0.41 19.89 -14.81
CA LEU A 205 -1.74 19.31 -14.54
C LEU A 205 -2.50 18.90 -15.80
N ASN A 206 -2.21 19.51 -16.97
CA ASN A 206 -2.94 19.24 -18.22
C ASN A 206 -2.21 18.30 -19.18
N SER A 207 -1.01 17.82 -18.83
CA SER A 207 -0.23 16.93 -19.69
C SER A 207 -0.30 15.48 -19.21
N ASP A 208 -0.14 14.56 -20.17
CA ASP A 208 0.08 13.14 -19.89
C ASP A 208 1.59 12.89 -19.77
N TRP A 209 2.03 12.39 -18.63
CA TRP A 209 3.42 12.12 -18.32
C TRP A 209 3.73 10.64 -18.46
N LYS A 210 4.64 10.28 -19.37
CA LYS A 210 4.98 8.89 -19.62
C LYS A 210 5.95 8.35 -18.56
N LEU A 211 5.59 7.24 -17.94
CA LEU A 211 6.45 6.55 -16.98
C LEU A 211 7.60 5.84 -17.70
N GLN A 212 8.85 6.24 -17.41
CA GLN A 212 10.04 5.71 -18.04
C GLN A 212 10.45 4.33 -17.49
N SER A 213 11.16 3.54 -18.31
CA SER A 213 11.69 2.22 -17.93
C SER A 213 12.77 2.26 -16.84
N LYS A 214 13.46 3.40 -16.68
CA LYS A 214 14.46 3.62 -15.62
C LYS A 214 13.85 3.92 -14.25
N SER A 215 12.60 3.55 -14.04
CA SER A 215 11.86 3.72 -12.78
C SER A 215 11.98 2.48 -11.92
N ASP A 216 12.26 2.67 -10.64
CA ASP A 216 12.37 1.61 -9.63
C ASP A 216 11.67 2.04 -8.32
N ARG A 217 11.84 1.24 -7.25
CA ARG A 217 11.30 1.55 -5.93
C ARG A 217 11.91 2.80 -5.27
N THR A 218 12.93 3.42 -5.88
CA THR A 218 13.53 4.68 -5.40
C THR A 218 12.83 5.90 -5.97
N GLY A 219 12.50 5.87 -7.28
CA GLY A 219 11.89 7.00 -7.95
C GLY A 219 11.32 6.64 -9.31
N TYR A 220 10.17 7.21 -9.62
CA TYR A 220 9.49 7.08 -10.89
C TYR A 220 9.83 8.28 -11.77
N ARG A 221 10.62 8.04 -12.81
CA ARG A 221 11.03 9.07 -13.76
C ARG A 221 9.97 9.25 -14.83
N LEU A 222 9.63 10.50 -15.10
CA LEU A 222 8.60 10.85 -16.06
C LEU A 222 9.19 11.58 -17.26
N GLU A 223 8.60 11.37 -18.41
CA GLU A 223 8.88 12.07 -19.65
C GLU A 223 7.64 12.86 -20.07
N GLY A 224 7.82 14.12 -20.40
CA GLY A 224 6.74 15.02 -20.80
C GLY A 224 7.24 16.39 -21.22
N PRO A 225 6.38 17.42 -21.22
CA PRO A 225 6.75 18.77 -21.61
C PRO A 225 7.79 19.42 -20.70
N GLU A 226 8.44 20.47 -21.21
CA GLU A 226 9.39 21.28 -20.47
C GLU A 226 8.69 22.14 -19.40
N TRP A 227 9.35 22.26 -18.25
CA TRP A 227 8.91 23.10 -17.15
C TRP A 227 9.19 24.58 -17.40
N SER A 228 8.30 25.42 -16.92
CA SER A 228 8.45 26.87 -16.85
C SER A 228 8.55 27.29 -15.38
N PHE A 229 9.52 28.15 -15.10
CA PHE A 229 9.91 28.52 -13.75
C PHE A 229 9.69 30.02 -13.50
N THR A 230 9.48 30.39 -12.23
CA THR A 230 9.41 31.80 -11.83
C THR A 230 10.78 32.47 -11.85
N GLU A 231 10.79 33.82 -11.79
CA GLU A 231 12.01 34.60 -11.63
C GLU A 231 12.79 34.22 -10.36
N LYS A 232 12.10 33.85 -9.27
CA LYS A 232 12.71 33.32 -8.04
C LYS A 232 13.61 32.12 -8.31
N ALA A 233 13.22 31.23 -9.22
CA ALA A 233 13.97 30.01 -9.53
C ALA A 233 15.15 30.30 -10.48
N THR A 234 15.02 31.28 -11.40
CA THR A 234 16.04 31.62 -12.39
C THR A 234 17.04 32.65 -11.90
N ASN A 235 16.65 33.54 -10.98
CA ASN A 235 17.48 34.61 -10.42
C ASN A 235 17.78 34.37 -8.93
N LYS A 236 18.39 33.25 -8.60
CA LYS A 236 18.74 32.80 -7.23
C LYS A 236 20.25 32.87 -7.01
N GLY A 237 20.67 32.77 -5.73
CA GLY A 237 22.07 32.74 -5.36
C GLY A 237 22.80 31.51 -5.92
N LEU A 238 24.12 31.65 -6.22
CA LEU A 238 24.95 30.59 -6.80
C LEU A 238 25.02 29.33 -5.90
N GLU A 239 24.82 29.47 -4.61
CA GLU A 239 24.78 28.36 -3.64
C GLU A 239 23.66 27.35 -3.90
N HIS A 240 22.60 27.76 -4.62
CA HIS A 240 21.51 26.88 -5.04
C HIS A 240 21.84 26.05 -6.30
N GLY A 241 22.98 26.28 -6.96
CA GLY A 241 23.32 25.65 -8.23
C GLY A 241 22.72 26.38 -9.44
N ALA A 242 23.19 26.03 -10.64
CA ALA A 242 22.89 26.74 -11.88
C ALA A 242 21.48 26.51 -12.42
N GLU A 243 20.95 25.28 -12.28
CA GLU A 243 19.65 24.92 -12.86
C GLU A 243 18.49 25.50 -12.04
N PRO A 244 17.44 26.04 -12.68
CA PRO A 244 16.26 26.61 -12.00
C PRO A 244 15.63 25.64 -10.98
N SER A 245 15.70 24.35 -11.23
CA SER A 245 15.15 23.30 -10.36
C SER A 245 16.02 22.97 -9.14
N ASN A 246 17.24 23.52 -9.03
CA ASN A 246 18.13 23.22 -7.92
C ASN A 246 17.85 24.14 -6.72
N ILE A 247 18.00 23.58 -5.53
CA ILE A 247 17.97 24.31 -4.24
C ILE A 247 19.08 23.77 -3.32
N ILE A 248 19.30 24.46 -2.20
CA ILE A 248 20.04 23.87 -1.08
C ILE A 248 19.23 22.69 -0.54
N ASP A 249 19.90 21.68 0.02
CA ASP A 249 19.28 20.45 0.52
C ASP A 249 18.01 20.71 1.37
N GLN A 250 16.99 19.93 1.09
CA GLN A 250 15.77 19.85 1.90
C GLN A 250 15.35 18.40 2.14
N GLY A 251 14.49 18.19 3.16
CA GLY A 251 13.89 16.87 3.42
C GLY A 251 12.87 16.52 2.34
N TYR A 252 12.92 15.26 1.88
CA TYR A 252 11.99 14.73 0.90
C TYR A 252 10.99 13.77 1.54
N PRO A 253 9.69 14.09 1.54
CA PRO A 253 8.68 13.10 1.91
C PRO A 253 8.54 12.04 0.80
N ILE A 254 8.08 10.85 1.18
CA ILE A 254 7.59 9.88 0.20
C ILE A 254 6.44 10.51 -0.57
N GLY A 255 6.46 10.43 -1.90
CA GLY A 255 5.51 11.09 -2.78
C GLY A 255 5.97 12.43 -3.32
N ALA A 256 7.10 12.98 -2.84
CA ALA A 256 7.66 14.20 -3.41
C ALA A 256 7.87 14.03 -4.91
N ILE A 257 7.43 15.01 -5.69
CA ILE A 257 7.71 15.10 -7.13
C ILE A 257 8.86 16.09 -7.29
N ASN A 258 10.07 15.55 -7.40
CA ASN A 258 11.27 16.34 -7.59
C ASN A 258 11.43 16.71 -9.07
N ILE A 259 11.91 17.91 -9.35
CA ILE A 259 12.26 18.32 -10.70
C ILE A 259 13.79 18.32 -10.83
N ALA A 260 14.35 17.32 -11.49
CA ALA A 260 15.77 17.23 -11.76
C ALA A 260 16.06 17.76 -13.17
N GLY A 261 16.46 19.03 -13.29
CA GLY A 261 16.50 19.77 -14.54
C GLY A 261 15.11 19.95 -15.12
N GLN A 262 14.76 19.17 -16.13
CA GLN A 262 13.42 19.14 -16.75
C GLN A 262 12.66 17.83 -16.47
N THR A 263 13.29 16.88 -15.75
CA THR A 263 12.71 15.55 -15.51
C THR A 263 12.01 15.49 -14.17
N PRO A 264 10.68 15.29 -14.12
CA PRO A 264 9.98 14.99 -12.86
C PRO A 264 10.34 13.58 -12.39
N ILE A 265 10.61 13.45 -11.09
CA ILE A 265 10.87 12.17 -10.43
C ILE A 265 9.98 12.07 -9.20
N ILE A 266 9.03 11.14 -9.20
CA ILE A 266 8.22 10.87 -8.02
C ILE A 266 9.02 9.97 -7.08
N LEU A 267 9.39 10.46 -5.90
CA LEU A 267 10.06 9.64 -4.90
C LEU A 267 9.07 8.66 -4.27
N VAL A 268 9.39 7.38 -4.34
CA VAL A 268 8.53 6.31 -3.84
C VAL A 268 9.17 5.62 -2.64
N ASN A 269 8.72 4.45 -2.26
CA ASN A 269 8.94 3.82 -0.96
C ASN A 269 10.41 3.68 -0.51
N ASP A 270 11.36 3.54 -1.45
CA ASP A 270 12.79 3.42 -1.18
C ASP A 270 13.56 4.69 -1.61
N GLY A 271 12.85 5.81 -1.78
CA GLY A 271 13.42 7.09 -2.19
C GLY A 271 14.35 7.70 -1.13
N PRO A 272 15.25 8.62 -1.55
CA PRO A 272 16.11 9.35 -0.63
C PRO A 272 15.29 10.27 0.29
N SER A 273 15.82 10.50 1.49
CA SER A 273 15.18 11.37 2.49
C SER A 273 15.53 12.85 2.35
N MET A 274 16.54 13.17 1.55
CA MET A 274 17.08 14.53 1.36
C MET A 274 17.61 14.69 -0.06
N GLY A 275 17.69 15.94 -0.52
CA GLY A 275 18.37 16.33 -1.76
C GLY A 275 18.12 17.76 -2.19
N GLY A 276 18.79 18.16 -3.26
CA GLY A 276 18.89 19.54 -3.73
C GLY A 276 18.00 19.88 -4.93
N PHE A 277 16.82 19.28 -5.04
CA PHE A 277 15.84 19.62 -6.09
C PHE A 277 14.53 20.15 -5.49
N ILE A 278 13.89 21.07 -6.19
CA ILE A 278 12.56 21.55 -5.80
C ILE A 278 11.52 20.45 -5.79
N VAL A 279 10.52 20.61 -4.92
CA VAL A 279 9.35 19.73 -4.78
C VAL A 279 8.08 20.58 -4.94
N PRO A 280 7.64 20.90 -6.16
CA PRO A 280 6.44 21.69 -6.36
C PRO A 280 5.14 20.96 -6.04
N TYR A 281 5.15 19.63 -6.06
CA TYR A 281 3.99 18.78 -5.76
C TYR A 281 4.38 17.55 -4.96
N THR A 282 3.40 17.00 -4.24
CA THR A 282 3.54 15.73 -3.50
C THR A 282 2.32 14.85 -3.76
N VAL A 283 2.55 13.57 -4.05
CA VAL A 283 1.49 12.55 -4.17
C VAL A 283 1.06 12.14 -2.76
N PRO A 284 -0.20 12.30 -2.36
CA PRO A 284 -0.68 11.88 -1.04
C PRO A 284 -0.70 10.35 -0.90
N SER A 285 -0.50 9.85 0.32
CA SER A 285 -0.38 8.41 0.61
C SER A 285 -1.56 7.57 0.10
N ALA A 286 -2.77 8.13 0.07
CA ALA A 286 -3.96 7.46 -0.45
C ALA A 286 -3.95 7.23 -1.96
N ALA A 287 -3.12 7.95 -2.72
CA ALA A 287 -2.98 7.78 -4.16
C ALA A 287 -1.81 6.84 -4.54
N PHE A 288 -0.95 6.48 -3.58
CA PHE A 288 0.26 5.67 -3.82
C PHE A 288 -0.01 4.32 -4.46
N TRP A 289 -1.12 3.67 -4.14
CA TRP A 289 -1.48 2.40 -4.75
C TRP A 289 -1.53 2.46 -6.28
N LYS A 290 -1.90 3.61 -6.84
CA LYS A 290 -1.93 3.84 -8.29
C LYS A 290 -0.53 3.80 -8.88
N LEU A 291 0.44 4.44 -8.20
CA LEU A 291 1.86 4.35 -8.56
C LEU A 291 2.35 2.90 -8.46
N GLY A 292 1.94 2.18 -7.39
CA GLY A 292 2.25 0.77 -7.21
C GLY A 292 1.77 -0.11 -8.34
N GLN A 293 0.72 0.29 -9.07
CA GLN A 293 0.12 -0.48 -10.16
C GLN A 293 0.44 0.04 -11.57
N ALA A 294 1.04 1.23 -11.69
CA ALA A 294 1.50 1.76 -12.95
C ALA A 294 2.78 1.04 -13.44
N LYS A 295 2.89 0.86 -14.75
CA LYS A 295 4.01 0.17 -15.42
C LYS A 295 4.79 1.14 -16.31
N PRO A 296 6.09 0.90 -16.57
CA PRO A 296 6.81 1.61 -17.62
C PRO A 296 6.05 1.62 -18.94
N GLY A 297 5.91 2.80 -19.53
CA GLY A 297 5.11 3.05 -20.72
C GLY A 297 3.66 3.46 -20.47
N ASP A 298 3.17 3.37 -19.22
CA ASP A 298 1.89 3.99 -18.83
C ASP A 298 2.02 5.51 -18.74
N PHE A 299 0.88 6.20 -18.80
CA PHE A 299 0.79 7.64 -18.69
C PHE A 299 0.14 8.03 -17.35
N LEU A 300 0.75 9.02 -16.69
CA LEU A 300 0.25 9.63 -15.48
C LEU A 300 -0.29 11.02 -15.80
N ARG A 301 -1.51 11.32 -15.39
CA ARG A 301 -2.08 12.67 -15.38
C ARG A 301 -2.33 13.10 -13.97
N PHE A 302 -1.88 14.28 -13.61
CA PHE A 302 -1.96 14.78 -12.25
C PHE A 302 -3.21 15.63 -12.04
N LYS A 303 -3.81 15.45 -10.86
CA LYS A 303 -4.99 16.21 -10.42
C LYS A 303 -4.73 16.81 -9.06
N GLU A 304 -4.71 18.12 -9.00
CA GLU A 304 -4.56 18.83 -7.73
C GLU A 304 -5.79 18.62 -6.84
N VAL A 305 -5.54 18.33 -5.57
CA VAL A 305 -6.55 18.21 -4.53
C VAL A 305 -6.11 19.00 -3.28
N SER A 306 -7.06 19.40 -2.44
CA SER A 306 -6.73 20.05 -1.18
C SER A 306 -6.15 19.07 -0.15
N LEU A 307 -5.49 19.59 0.88
CA LEU A 307 -4.98 18.77 2.00
C LEU A 307 -6.12 18.04 2.71
N GLU A 308 -7.25 18.69 2.93
CA GLU A 308 -8.44 18.11 3.55
C GLU A 308 -8.94 16.93 2.72
N LYS A 309 -9.01 17.12 1.38
CA LYS A 309 -9.40 16.04 0.48
C LYS A 309 -8.45 14.86 0.54
N SER A 310 -7.16 15.12 0.60
CA SER A 310 -6.14 14.06 0.72
C SER A 310 -6.29 13.27 2.04
N GLN A 311 -6.62 13.95 3.14
CA GLN A 311 -6.88 13.33 4.45
C GLN A 311 -8.16 12.48 4.45
N GLU A 312 -9.24 12.97 3.83
CA GLU A 312 -10.47 12.18 3.63
C GLU A 312 -10.20 10.89 2.85
N MET A 313 -9.42 10.99 1.75
CA MET A 313 -9.05 9.83 0.94
C MET A 313 -8.27 8.81 1.78
N ARG A 314 -7.30 9.25 2.59
CA ARG A 314 -6.53 8.39 3.50
C ARG A 314 -7.42 7.71 4.53
N THR A 315 -8.31 8.47 5.17
CA THR A 315 -9.26 7.95 6.15
C THR A 315 -10.17 6.90 5.52
N LYS A 316 -10.74 7.19 4.36
CA LYS A 316 -11.57 6.23 3.61
C LYS A 316 -10.81 4.95 3.29
N GLN A 317 -9.59 5.05 2.77
CA GLN A 317 -8.75 3.89 2.45
C GLN A 317 -8.44 3.06 3.70
N THR A 318 -8.14 3.71 4.82
CA THR A 318 -7.85 3.03 6.09
C THR A 318 -9.06 2.26 6.60
N LEU A 319 -10.25 2.86 6.54
CA LEU A 319 -11.51 2.20 6.92
C LEU A 319 -11.88 1.04 5.99
N THR A 320 -11.51 1.15 4.70
CA THR A 320 -11.72 0.08 3.73
C THR A 320 -10.82 -1.13 4.01
N CYS A 321 -9.59 -0.92 4.47
CA CYS A 321 -8.65 -2.02 4.78
C CYS A 321 -8.92 -2.66 6.15
N THR A 322 -10.17 -3.05 6.41
CA THR A 322 -10.62 -3.66 7.66
C THR A 322 -11.58 -4.83 7.39
N GLU A 323 -11.92 -5.58 8.44
CA GLU A 323 -12.92 -6.66 8.41
C GLU A 323 -14.28 -6.23 7.83
N LYS A 324 -14.62 -4.96 7.88
CA LYS A 324 -15.88 -4.42 7.29
C LYS A 324 -15.97 -4.61 5.77
N SER A 325 -14.84 -4.78 5.11
CA SER A 325 -14.75 -5.02 3.65
C SER A 325 -14.79 -6.50 3.28
N ILE A 326 -14.96 -7.39 4.26
CA ILE A 326 -15.02 -8.84 4.03
C ILE A 326 -16.47 -9.32 3.93
N ILE A 327 -16.70 -10.29 3.04
CA ILE A 327 -17.85 -11.20 3.01
C ILE A 327 -17.31 -12.58 3.37
N SER A 328 -17.90 -13.23 4.36
CA SER A 328 -17.54 -14.60 4.73
C SER A 328 -18.63 -15.55 4.24
N SER A 329 -18.24 -16.64 3.59
CA SER A 329 -19.18 -17.72 3.24
C SER A 329 -19.78 -18.39 4.48
N LEU A 330 -19.14 -18.20 5.65
CA LEU A 330 -19.66 -18.65 6.95
C LEU A 330 -20.85 -17.78 7.41
N ASP A 331 -20.89 -16.50 7.02
CA ASP A 331 -22.00 -15.59 7.36
C ASP A 331 -23.27 -15.92 6.58
N ASP A 332 -23.15 -16.43 5.34
CA ASP A 332 -24.30 -16.88 4.54
C ASP A 332 -25.00 -18.10 5.13
N THR A 333 -24.27 -18.97 5.82
CA THR A 333 -24.83 -20.14 6.49
C THR A 333 -25.46 -19.78 7.85
N GLN A 334 -24.88 -18.84 8.58
CA GLN A 334 -25.43 -18.33 9.83
C GLN A 334 -26.63 -17.39 9.60
N ASN A 335 -26.63 -16.58 8.55
CA ASN A 335 -27.77 -15.73 8.19
C ASN A 335 -28.98 -16.53 7.68
N LYS A 336 -28.78 -17.73 7.14
CA LYS A 336 -29.88 -18.66 6.84
C LYS A 336 -30.45 -19.36 8.07
N GLN A 337 -29.65 -19.56 9.13
CA GLN A 337 -30.08 -20.15 10.39
C GLN A 337 -30.50 -19.12 11.45
N ASN A 338 -29.98 -17.89 11.40
CA ASN A 338 -30.27 -16.81 12.34
C ASN A 338 -31.27 -15.78 11.80
N LYS A 339 -32.28 -16.17 11.02
CA LYS A 339 -33.58 -15.46 11.02
C LYS A 339 -34.31 -15.77 12.33
N ILE A 340 -33.61 -15.74 13.42
CA ILE A 340 -34.22 -15.58 14.74
C ILE A 340 -34.59 -14.10 14.83
N ASN A 341 -35.88 -13.82 14.89
CA ASN A 341 -36.47 -12.52 15.18
C ASN A 341 -35.81 -11.95 16.45
N ILE A 342 -34.77 -11.15 16.30
CA ILE A 342 -34.33 -10.27 17.37
C ILE A 342 -35.34 -9.12 17.37
N LYS A 343 -36.41 -9.25 18.16
CA LYS A 343 -37.20 -8.09 18.59
C LYS A 343 -36.25 -7.17 19.34
N ILE A 344 -35.84 -6.09 18.71
CA ILE A 344 -35.15 -4.99 19.36
C ILE A 344 -36.20 -4.24 20.18
N ASP A 345 -36.49 -4.72 21.37
CA ASP A 345 -37.27 -3.95 22.34
C ASP A 345 -36.35 -2.87 22.92
N LYS A 346 -36.55 -1.67 22.42
CA LYS A 346 -36.11 -0.37 22.94
C LYS A 346 -34.62 -0.21 23.19
N ILE A 347 -33.92 0.30 22.18
CA ILE A 347 -32.68 1.06 22.39
C ILE A 347 -33.09 2.32 23.18
N LYS A 348 -32.67 2.41 24.46
CA LYS A 348 -32.69 3.68 25.16
C LYS A 348 -31.63 4.57 24.56
N ILE A 349 -32.02 5.49 23.68
CA ILE A 349 -31.17 6.59 23.26
C ILE A 349 -30.97 7.45 24.51
N ILE A 350 -29.75 7.51 25.03
CA ILE A 350 -29.41 8.49 26.05
C ILE A 350 -29.30 9.83 25.32
N ASP A 351 -30.29 10.70 25.60
CA ASP A 351 -30.32 12.08 25.10
C ASP A 351 -29.12 12.83 25.69
N PHE A 352 -28.13 13.11 24.84
CA PHE A 352 -26.88 13.79 25.21
C PHE A 352 -27.11 15.25 25.66
N ASP A 353 -28.26 15.84 25.36
CA ASP A 353 -28.60 17.23 25.70
C ASP A 353 -28.95 17.42 27.21
N LYS A 354 -29.00 16.34 27.97
CA LYS A 354 -29.30 16.37 29.43
C LYS A 354 -28.11 16.09 30.34
N VAL A 355 -26.89 16.03 29.80
CA VAL A 355 -25.70 15.90 30.62
C VAL A 355 -25.21 17.29 31.00
N ASN A 356 -25.35 17.63 32.29
CA ASN A 356 -25.04 18.92 32.88
C ASN A 356 -23.66 19.45 32.45
N GLU A 357 -23.58 20.71 32.01
CA GLU A 357 -22.37 21.43 31.54
C GLU A 357 -21.24 21.55 32.60
N GLN A 358 -21.42 21.07 33.81
CA GLN A 358 -20.42 21.22 34.89
C GLN A 358 -19.50 20.03 35.10
N GLU A 359 -19.73 18.89 34.51
CA GLU A 359 -18.79 17.76 34.54
C GLU A 359 -17.94 17.71 33.28
N LYS A 360 -16.71 18.21 33.35
CA LYS A 360 -15.66 17.89 32.37
C LYS A 360 -15.40 16.41 32.40
N ILE A 361 -16.18 15.65 31.62
CA ILE A 361 -15.97 14.22 31.48
C ILE A 361 -14.72 14.04 30.63
N ARG A 362 -13.60 13.70 31.27
CA ARG A 362 -12.32 13.44 30.58
C ARG A 362 -12.34 12.16 29.74
N GLU A 363 -13.23 11.21 30.08
CA GLU A 363 -13.40 9.99 29.30
C GLU A 363 -14.84 9.48 29.43
N LYS A 364 -15.50 9.21 28.31
CA LYS A 364 -16.72 8.39 28.26
C LYS A 364 -16.43 7.13 27.50
N PHE A 365 -16.84 5.99 28.06
CA PHE A 365 -16.74 4.71 27.39
C PHE A 365 -18.12 4.27 26.93
N ILE A 366 -18.28 3.88 25.68
CA ILE A 366 -19.43 3.11 25.25
C ILE A 366 -18.94 1.70 24.89
N GLU A 367 -19.34 0.74 25.67
CA GLU A 367 -19.07 -0.67 25.45
C GLU A 367 -20.38 -1.36 25.10
N LYS A 368 -20.39 -2.06 23.98
CA LYS A 368 -21.53 -2.86 23.57
C LYS A 368 -21.36 -4.25 24.16
N ARG A 369 -22.14 -4.56 25.20
CA ARG A 369 -22.30 -5.90 25.72
C ARG A 369 -23.73 -6.33 25.53
N ASP A 370 -23.95 -7.45 24.87
CA ASP A 370 -25.25 -8.12 24.71
C ASP A 370 -26.40 -7.20 24.34
N VAL A 371 -26.19 -6.23 23.43
CA VAL A 371 -27.23 -5.31 22.96
C VAL A 371 -27.83 -4.42 24.06
N LYS A 372 -27.35 -4.45 25.30
CA LYS A 372 -27.97 -3.75 26.43
C LYS A 372 -27.21 -2.51 26.91
N SER A 373 -25.93 -2.38 26.61
CA SER A 373 -25.15 -1.20 26.97
C SER A 373 -24.06 -0.92 25.97
N ILE A 374 -23.73 0.37 25.76
CA ILE A 374 -22.65 0.82 24.91
C ILE A 374 -21.74 1.73 25.74
N LYS A 375 -20.45 1.41 25.84
CA LYS A 375 -19.42 2.31 26.41
C LYS A 375 -18.66 2.99 25.30
N VAL A 376 -18.56 4.33 25.31
CA VAL A 376 -17.75 5.11 24.36
C VAL A 376 -16.62 5.79 25.09
N ARG A 377 -15.41 5.63 24.63
CA ARG A 377 -14.24 6.34 25.13
C ARG A 377 -13.85 7.44 24.16
N PHE A 378 -13.75 8.68 24.64
CA PHE A 378 -13.25 9.83 23.89
C PHE A 378 -11.82 10.13 24.37
N TYR A 379 -10.90 10.29 23.44
CA TYR A 379 -9.55 10.79 23.68
C TYR A 379 -9.48 12.24 23.18
N ASN A 380 -8.97 13.15 24.01
CA ASN A 380 -8.63 14.50 23.60
C ASN A 380 -7.35 14.50 22.79
#